data_110ae20a101e2296cfa29b3767a59ce3
#
_entry.id   110ae20a101e2296cfa29b3767a59ce3
#
_cell.length_a   1.000
_cell.length_b   1.000
_cell.length_c   1.000
_cell.angle_alpha   90.00
_cell.angle_beta   90.00
_cell.angle_gamma   90.00
#
_symmetry.space_group_name_H-M   'P 1'
#
loop_
_entity.id
_entity.type
_entity.pdbx_description
1 polymer ?
#
loop_
_entity_poly.entity_id
_entity_poly.type
_entity_poly.pdbx_seq_one_letter_code
_entity_poly.pdbx_strand_id
1 'polypeptide(L)'
;MRLVIAAPANGALLKDALKAHLQNDTRVGSLVDLSSPEGSYPQLSFAAAEEVAAGRADRALLICGTGVGTAIAANKVRGIRAATAHDLLTVRGSVENYDAQVLCMGQNVIAAPAAWALVDIWLDLRHDTSSSYAPKVGEIEAFERGA
;
A
#
# COMPACT_ATOMS: atom_id res chain seq x y z
N MET A 1 4.38 -9.69 9.72
CA MET A 1 3.59 -9.26 8.54
C MET A 1 4.28 -9.71 7.27
N ARG A 2 3.53 -10.22 6.32
CA ARG A 2 4.01 -10.54 4.96
C ARG A 2 3.75 -9.33 4.07
N LEU A 3 4.79 -8.76 3.51
CA LEU A 3 4.73 -7.50 2.78
C LEU A 3 5.20 -7.66 1.33
N VAL A 4 4.49 -7.05 0.41
CA VAL A 4 4.90 -6.90 -0.99
C VAL A 4 5.23 -5.43 -1.23
N ILE A 5 6.31 -5.18 -1.95
CA ILE A 5 6.71 -3.85 -2.41
C ILE A 5 6.92 -3.86 -3.92
N ALA A 6 6.52 -2.80 -4.59
CA ALA A 6 6.76 -2.66 -6.03
C ALA A 6 6.85 -1.20 -6.45
N ALA A 7 7.68 -0.95 -7.46
CA ALA A 7 7.80 0.34 -8.10
C ALA A 7 8.26 0.18 -9.56
N PRO A 8 7.70 0.95 -10.49
CA PRO A 8 8.32 1.15 -11.80
C PRO A 8 9.59 2.02 -11.67
N ALA A 9 10.29 2.25 -12.77
CA ALA A 9 11.55 2.98 -12.76
C ALA A 9 11.47 4.36 -12.08
N ASN A 10 10.36 5.09 -12.25
CA ASN A 10 10.19 6.43 -11.66
C ASN A 10 9.83 6.43 -10.16
N GLY A 11 9.80 5.28 -9.53
CA GLY A 11 9.61 5.12 -8.08
C GLY A 11 10.73 4.31 -7.42
N ALA A 12 11.72 3.87 -8.19
CA ALA A 12 12.73 2.92 -7.75
C ALA A 12 13.62 3.46 -6.62
N LEU A 13 14.01 4.74 -6.66
CA LEU A 13 14.89 5.33 -5.63
C LEU A 13 14.21 5.35 -4.27
N LEU A 14 12.98 5.83 -4.21
CA LEU A 14 12.23 5.86 -2.96
C LEU A 14 11.92 4.43 -2.48
N LYS A 15 11.52 3.55 -3.38
CA LYS A 15 11.24 2.15 -3.04
C LYS A 15 12.48 1.48 -2.44
N ASP A 16 13.66 1.67 -3.03
CA ASP A 16 14.89 1.07 -2.54
C ASP A 16 15.28 1.61 -1.16
N ALA A 17 15.11 2.90 -0.91
CA ALA A 17 15.34 3.50 0.40
C ALA A 17 14.41 2.91 1.47
N LEU A 18 13.13 2.74 1.18
CA LEU A 18 12.16 2.14 2.09
C LEU A 18 12.44 0.65 2.30
N LYS A 19 12.78 -0.07 1.24
CA LYS A 19 13.13 -1.48 1.28
C LYS A 19 14.31 -1.74 2.22
N ALA A 20 15.33 -0.88 2.21
CA ALA A 20 16.49 -1.01 3.09
C ALA A 20 16.10 -1.03 4.58
N HIS A 21 15.12 -0.21 4.98
CA HIS A 21 14.57 -0.24 6.34
C HIS A 21 13.72 -1.49 6.58
N LEU A 22 12.83 -1.82 5.64
CA LEU A 22 11.88 -2.93 5.79
C LEU A 22 12.56 -4.29 5.91
N GLN A 23 13.69 -4.49 5.22
CA GLN A 23 14.45 -5.74 5.27
C GLN A 23 14.99 -6.06 6.66
N ASN A 24 15.23 -5.05 7.48
CA ASN A 24 15.79 -5.19 8.82
C ASN A 24 14.74 -5.00 9.93
N ASP A 25 13.48 -4.81 9.57
CA ASP A 25 12.40 -4.57 10.52
C ASP A 25 11.82 -5.90 11.01
N THR A 26 11.85 -6.11 12.32
CA THR A 26 11.38 -7.38 12.93
C THR A 26 9.88 -7.61 12.78
N ARG A 27 9.10 -6.57 12.47
CA ARG A 27 7.65 -6.68 12.21
C ARG A 27 7.36 -7.27 10.83
N VAL A 28 8.34 -7.23 9.91
CA VAL A 28 8.24 -7.76 8.55
C VAL A 28 8.82 -9.17 8.52
N GLY A 29 7.95 -10.18 8.50
CA GLY A 29 8.34 -11.57 8.48
C GLY A 29 8.77 -12.05 7.09
N SER A 30 8.20 -11.46 6.03
CA SER A 30 8.64 -11.67 4.65
C SER A 30 8.44 -10.40 3.83
N LEU A 31 9.35 -10.14 2.91
CA LEU A 31 9.31 -9.00 1.98
C LEU A 31 9.57 -9.51 0.57
N VAL A 32 8.60 -9.36 -0.30
CA VAL A 32 8.70 -9.70 -1.72
C VAL A 32 8.70 -8.42 -2.53
N ASP A 33 9.74 -8.22 -3.32
CA ASP A 33 9.86 -7.07 -4.23
C ASP A 33 9.49 -7.52 -5.65
N LEU A 34 8.37 -7.02 -6.15
CA LEU A 34 7.88 -7.30 -7.51
C LEU A 34 8.30 -6.23 -8.53
N SER A 35 9.18 -5.32 -8.15
CA SER A 35 9.62 -4.24 -9.04
C SER A 35 10.30 -4.79 -10.30
N SER A 36 10.05 -4.10 -11.41
CA SER A 36 10.70 -4.36 -12.68
C SER A 36 10.94 -3.04 -13.41
N PRO A 37 12.17 -2.79 -13.94
CA PRO A 37 12.46 -1.56 -14.68
C PRO A 37 11.62 -1.41 -15.95
N GLU A 38 11.26 -2.51 -16.58
CA GLU A 38 10.42 -2.54 -17.78
C GLU A 38 8.93 -2.62 -17.46
N GLY A 39 8.57 -2.92 -16.22
CA GLY A 39 7.18 -3.04 -15.80
C GLY A 39 6.49 -1.70 -15.74
N SER A 40 5.28 -1.61 -16.31
CA SER A 40 4.45 -0.42 -16.17
C SER A 40 3.87 -0.33 -14.76
N TYR A 41 3.56 0.89 -14.29
CA TYR A 41 2.94 1.03 -12.96
C TYR A 41 1.63 0.25 -12.82
N PRO A 42 0.75 0.13 -13.85
CA PRO A 42 -0.45 -0.70 -13.70
C PRO A 42 -0.13 -2.18 -13.52
N GLN A 43 0.76 -2.73 -14.33
CA GLN A 43 1.13 -4.16 -14.24
C GLN A 43 1.67 -4.52 -12.86
N LEU A 44 2.59 -3.70 -12.34
CA LEU A 44 3.20 -3.93 -11.03
C LEU A 44 2.18 -3.76 -9.90
N SER A 45 1.27 -2.79 -10.04
CA SER A 45 0.20 -2.56 -9.05
C SER A 45 -0.81 -3.70 -9.03
N PHE A 46 -1.21 -4.23 -10.20
CA PHE A 46 -2.09 -5.40 -10.28
C PHE A 46 -1.43 -6.60 -9.62
N ALA A 47 -0.18 -6.90 -9.96
CA ALA A 47 0.54 -8.04 -9.40
C ALA A 47 0.63 -7.97 -7.87
N ALA A 48 1.00 -6.81 -7.32
CA ALA A 48 1.09 -6.63 -5.88
C ALA A 48 -0.27 -6.72 -5.18
N ALA A 49 -1.30 -6.10 -5.76
CA ALA A 49 -2.66 -6.14 -5.22
C ALA A 49 -3.24 -7.57 -5.26
N GLU A 50 -2.96 -8.34 -6.30
CA GLU A 50 -3.38 -9.74 -6.42
C GLU A 50 -2.73 -10.63 -5.35
N GLU A 51 -1.47 -10.39 -4.97
CA GLU A 51 -0.83 -11.11 -3.87
C GLU A 51 -1.58 -10.89 -2.56
N VAL A 52 -2.02 -9.66 -2.30
CA VAL A 52 -2.81 -9.33 -1.11
C VAL A 52 -4.22 -9.93 -1.20
N ALA A 53 -4.90 -9.77 -2.33
CA ALA A 53 -6.25 -10.29 -2.52
C ALA A 53 -6.32 -11.82 -2.39
N ALA A 54 -5.27 -12.52 -2.82
CA ALA A 54 -5.17 -13.98 -2.71
C ALA A 54 -4.72 -14.47 -1.33
N GLY A 55 -4.45 -13.57 -0.38
CA GLY A 55 -4.00 -13.93 0.96
C GLY A 55 -2.54 -14.41 1.04
N ARG A 56 -1.73 -14.17 -0.01
CA ARG A 56 -0.31 -14.49 0.01
C ARG A 56 0.54 -13.39 0.65
N ALA A 57 0.02 -12.17 0.73
CA ALA A 57 0.58 -11.06 1.48
C ALA A 57 -0.49 -10.39 2.34
N ASP A 58 -0.07 -9.75 3.41
CA ASP A 58 -0.98 -9.01 4.30
C ASP A 58 -1.21 -7.58 3.82
N ARG A 59 -0.15 -6.94 3.32
CA ARG A 59 -0.18 -5.56 2.80
C ARG A 59 0.79 -5.39 1.63
N ALA A 60 0.58 -4.32 0.89
CA ALA A 60 1.50 -3.88 -0.16
C ALA A 60 1.86 -2.40 -0.01
N LEU A 61 3.10 -2.07 -0.39
CA LEU A 61 3.60 -0.71 -0.48
C LEU A 61 4.00 -0.45 -1.94
N LEU A 62 3.32 0.48 -2.59
CA LEU A 62 3.51 0.79 -4.00
C LEU A 62 4.06 2.20 -4.16
N ILE A 63 5.11 2.33 -4.94
CA ILE A 63 5.75 3.62 -5.21
C ILE A 63 5.75 3.88 -6.71
N CYS A 64 5.33 5.07 -7.11
CA CYS A 64 5.54 5.59 -8.47
C CYS A 64 5.95 7.07 -8.39
N GLY A 65 5.72 7.87 -9.41
CA GLY A 65 6.05 9.30 -9.39
C GLY A 65 5.20 10.09 -8.40
N THR A 66 3.89 9.84 -8.36
CA THR A 66 2.92 10.56 -7.52
C THR A 66 2.20 9.69 -6.51
N GLY A 67 2.24 8.38 -6.65
CA GLY A 67 1.43 7.45 -5.86
C GLY A 67 -0.02 7.35 -6.34
N VAL A 68 -0.45 8.19 -7.26
CA VAL A 68 -1.85 8.26 -7.73
C VAL A 68 -2.18 7.12 -8.70
N GLY A 69 -1.35 6.93 -9.71
CA GLY A 69 -1.57 5.88 -10.71
C GLY A 69 -1.55 4.48 -10.12
N THR A 70 -0.61 4.21 -9.22
CA THR A 70 -0.52 2.92 -8.52
C THR A 70 -1.76 2.64 -7.67
N ALA A 71 -2.30 3.66 -7.00
CA ALA A 71 -3.52 3.52 -6.21
C ALA A 71 -4.75 3.25 -7.10
N ILE A 72 -4.89 3.98 -8.20
CA ILE A 72 -5.99 3.76 -9.15
C ILE A 72 -5.94 2.33 -9.69
N ALA A 73 -4.76 1.88 -10.11
CA ALA A 73 -4.59 0.53 -10.67
C ALA A 73 -4.88 -0.55 -9.61
N ALA A 74 -4.28 -0.45 -8.43
CA ALA A 74 -4.47 -1.42 -7.36
C ALA A 74 -5.95 -1.55 -6.95
N ASN A 75 -6.70 -0.45 -6.94
CA ASN A 75 -8.12 -0.43 -6.62
C ASN A 75 -9.00 -1.14 -7.67
N LYS A 76 -8.47 -1.48 -8.83
CA LYS A 76 -9.20 -2.32 -9.82
C LYS A 76 -9.19 -3.80 -9.45
N VAL A 77 -8.31 -4.22 -8.57
CA VAL A 77 -8.28 -5.61 -8.09
C VAL A 77 -9.35 -5.79 -7.01
N ARG A 78 -10.22 -6.75 -7.23
CA ARG A 78 -11.36 -7.01 -6.34
C ARG A 78 -10.90 -7.34 -4.92
N GLY A 79 -11.52 -6.71 -3.93
CA GLY A 79 -11.19 -6.88 -2.51
C GLY A 79 -10.09 -5.96 -2.01
N ILE A 80 -9.49 -5.15 -2.87
CA ILE A 80 -8.39 -4.25 -2.51
C ILE A 80 -8.86 -2.82 -2.31
N ARG A 81 -8.40 -2.23 -1.23
CA ARG A 81 -8.49 -0.79 -0.95
C ARG A 81 -7.07 -0.25 -0.88
N ALA A 82 -6.71 0.56 -1.88
CA ALA A 82 -5.44 1.24 -1.97
C ALA A 82 -5.63 2.73 -1.75
N ALA A 83 -4.75 3.33 -0.98
CA ALA A 83 -4.79 4.76 -0.67
C ALA A 83 -3.46 5.43 -0.99
N THR A 84 -3.52 6.58 -1.65
CA THR A 84 -2.38 7.49 -1.77
C THR A 84 -2.33 8.36 -0.53
N ALA A 85 -1.24 8.31 0.23
CA ALA A 85 -1.11 9.08 1.46
C ALA A 85 0.34 9.47 1.74
N HIS A 86 0.55 10.74 2.10
CA HIS A 86 1.87 11.34 2.32
C HIS A 86 1.94 12.14 3.63
N ASP A 87 0.94 12.03 4.49
CA ASP A 87 0.90 12.68 5.80
C ASP A 87 0.36 11.73 6.87
N LEU A 88 0.56 12.09 8.12
CA LEU A 88 0.19 11.23 9.23
C LEU A 88 -1.32 10.98 9.30
N LEU A 89 -2.13 12.01 9.05
CA LEU A 89 -3.59 11.89 9.15
C LEU A 89 -4.13 10.88 8.14
N THR A 90 -3.72 11.00 6.87
CA THR A 90 -4.23 10.14 5.80
C THR A 90 -3.62 8.75 5.84
N VAL A 91 -2.35 8.60 6.22
CA VAL A 91 -1.74 7.27 6.44
C VAL A 91 -2.48 6.52 7.56
N ARG A 92 -2.71 7.17 8.70
CA ARG A 92 -3.46 6.55 9.80
C ARG A 92 -4.88 6.21 9.38
N GLY A 93 -5.59 7.17 8.80
CA GLY A 93 -6.96 6.99 8.36
C GLY A 93 -7.11 5.86 7.34
N SER A 94 -6.14 5.69 6.45
CA SER A 94 -6.20 4.64 5.43
C SER A 94 -6.36 3.24 6.04
N VAL A 95 -5.70 2.96 7.15
CA VAL A 95 -5.79 1.67 7.84
C VAL A 95 -6.86 1.68 8.92
N GLU A 96 -6.79 2.63 9.85
CA GLU A 96 -7.68 2.64 11.01
C GLU A 96 -9.15 2.75 10.61
N ASN A 97 -9.46 3.62 9.64
CA ASN A 97 -10.83 3.89 9.22
C ASN A 97 -11.30 3.01 8.05
N TYR A 98 -10.42 2.74 7.08
CA TYR A 98 -10.83 2.18 5.79
C TYR A 98 -10.29 0.78 5.55
N ASP A 99 -9.49 0.26 6.47
CA ASP A 99 -8.86 -1.06 6.34
C ASP A 99 -8.16 -1.22 4.97
N ALA A 100 -7.45 -0.17 4.54
CA ALA A 100 -6.72 -0.20 3.29
C ALA A 100 -5.49 -1.11 3.43
N GLN A 101 -5.38 -2.06 2.54
CA GLN A 101 -4.28 -3.02 2.53
C GLN A 101 -3.06 -2.50 1.77
N VAL A 102 -3.25 -1.50 0.91
CA VAL A 102 -2.21 -0.99 0.02
C VAL A 102 -1.98 0.49 0.27
N LEU A 103 -0.73 0.82 0.61
CA LEU A 103 -0.28 2.21 0.73
C LEU A 103 0.49 2.58 -0.54
N CYS A 104 0.15 3.73 -1.12
CA CYS A 104 0.80 4.25 -2.32
C CYS A 104 1.43 5.60 -2.02
N MET A 105 2.70 5.77 -2.44
CA MET A 105 3.46 7.01 -2.27
C MET A 105 4.15 7.40 -3.57
N GLY A 106 4.44 8.70 -3.70
CA GLY A 106 5.10 9.26 -4.87
C GLY A 106 6.53 9.72 -4.59
N GLN A 107 7.48 9.22 -5.38
CA GLN A 107 8.89 9.62 -5.28
C GLN A 107 9.08 11.13 -5.48
N ASN A 108 8.22 11.76 -6.30
CA ASN A 108 8.27 13.20 -6.57
C ASN A 108 7.51 14.02 -5.52
N VAL A 109 6.86 13.39 -4.56
CA VAL A 109 6.00 14.05 -3.57
C VAL A 109 6.65 14.10 -2.19
N ILE A 110 7.35 13.03 -1.80
CA ILE A 110 7.88 12.89 -0.45
C ILE A 110 9.33 12.40 -0.46
N ALA A 111 10.15 12.96 0.42
CA ALA A 111 11.53 12.53 0.60
C ALA A 111 11.60 11.23 1.43
N ALA A 112 12.65 10.45 1.20
CA ALA A 112 12.80 9.14 1.84
C ALA A 112 12.73 9.16 3.37
N PRO A 113 13.35 10.09 4.11
CA PRO A 113 13.23 10.11 5.57
C PRO A 113 11.80 10.34 6.06
N ALA A 114 11.06 11.23 5.41
CA ALA A 114 9.65 11.50 5.75
C ALA A 114 8.76 10.30 5.38
N ALA A 115 9.00 9.69 4.24
CA ALA A 115 8.28 8.49 3.82
C ALA A 115 8.50 7.34 4.81
N TRP A 116 9.74 7.12 5.24
CA TRP A 116 10.01 6.08 6.22
C TRP A 116 9.31 6.35 7.56
N ALA A 117 9.31 7.58 8.04
CA ALA A 117 8.59 7.93 9.28
C ALA A 117 7.10 7.55 9.22
N LEU A 118 6.48 7.71 8.05
CA LEU A 118 5.08 7.32 7.83
C LEU A 118 4.91 5.80 7.69
N VAL A 119 5.79 5.14 6.96
CA VAL A 119 5.77 3.67 6.79
C VAL A 119 6.03 2.97 8.12
N ASP A 120 6.93 3.49 8.94
CA ASP A 120 7.22 2.97 10.28
C ASP A 120 5.95 2.93 11.15
N ILE A 121 5.18 4.01 11.15
CA ILE A 121 3.89 4.07 11.82
C ILE A 121 2.88 3.11 11.16
N TRP A 122 2.81 3.09 9.84
CA TRP A 122 1.88 2.27 9.07
C TRP A 122 1.99 0.78 9.37
N LEU A 123 3.19 0.28 9.65
CA LEU A 123 3.40 -1.13 9.99
C LEU A 123 2.66 -1.57 11.26
N ASP A 124 2.45 -0.66 12.20
CA ASP A 124 1.75 -0.95 13.47
C ASP A 124 0.25 -0.67 13.43
N LEU A 125 -0.24 0.01 12.40
CA LEU A 125 -1.66 0.36 12.33
C LEU A 125 -2.54 -0.87 12.10
N ARG A 126 -3.73 -0.83 12.73
CA ARG A 126 -4.76 -1.87 12.57
C ARG A 126 -6.11 -1.19 12.36
N HIS A 127 -6.99 -1.86 11.65
CA HIS A 127 -8.36 -1.38 11.45
C HIS A 127 -9.11 -1.33 12.79
N ASP A 128 -9.74 -0.19 13.04
CA ASP A 128 -10.60 -0.01 14.22
C ASP A 128 -12.03 -0.48 13.90
N THR A 129 -12.31 -1.73 14.20
CA THR A 129 -13.62 -2.35 13.94
C THR A 129 -14.74 -1.79 14.82
N SER A 130 -14.40 -1.02 15.86
CA SER A 130 -15.37 -0.37 16.75
C SER A 130 -15.76 1.03 16.29
N SER A 131 -15.05 1.59 15.30
CA SER A 131 -15.29 2.94 14.81
C SER A 131 -16.58 3.04 13.97
N SER A 132 -17.11 4.26 13.84
CA SER A 132 -18.23 4.54 12.95
C SER A 132 -17.90 4.37 11.45
N TYR A 133 -16.64 4.21 11.11
CA TYR A 133 -16.19 3.94 9.75
C TYR A 133 -16.29 2.46 9.35
N ALA A 134 -16.21 1.55 10.30
CA ALA A 134 -16.20 0.11 10.00
C ALA A 134 -17.42 -0.36 9.18
N PRO A 135 -18.66 0.03 9.47
CA PRO A 135 -19.81 -0.35 8.64
C PRO A 135 -19.72 0.18 7.20
N LYS A 136 -19.06 1.33 6.99
CA LYS A 136 -18.89 1.95 5.68
C LYS A 136 -17.92 1.17 4.79
N VAL A 137 -16.92 0.53 5.38
CA VAL A 137 -16.07 -0.44 4.65
C VAL A 137 -16.92 -1.59 4.12
N GLY A 138 -17.85 -2.09 4.93
CA GLY A 138 -18.81 -3.11 4.50
C GLY A 138 -19.70 -2.65 3.34
N GLU A 139 -20.09 -1.39 3.29
CA GLU A 139 -20.85 -0.82 2.16
C GLU A 139 -20.03 -0.83 0.86
N ILE A 140 -18.73 -0.47 0.95
CA ILE A 140 -17.81 -0.53 -0.20
C ILE A 140 -17.68 -1.96 -0.72
N GLU A 141 -17.47 -2.90 0.19
CA GLU A 141 -17.34 -4.32 -0.15
C GLU A 141 -18.63 -4.89 -0.76
N ALA A 142 -19.78 -4.51 -0.22
CA ALA A 142 -21.08 -4.93 -0.76
C ALA A 142 -21.29 -4.40 -2.17
N PHE A 143 -20.99 -3.14 -2.42
CA PHE A 143 -21.07 -2.55 -3.76
C PHE A 143 -20.16 -3.29 -4.76
N GLU A 144 -18.94 -3.61 -4.36
CA GLU A 144 -17.97 -4.33 -5.19
C GLU A 144 -18.48 -5.73 -5.56
N ARG A 145 -19.18 -6.41 -4.66
CA ARG A 145 -19.80 -7.71 -4.93
C ARG A 145 -21.06 -7.63 -5.81
N GLY A 146 -21.52 -6.43 -6.13
CA GLY A 146 -22.75 -6.22 -6.89
C GLY A 146 -24.03 -6.31 -6.05
N ALA A 147 -23.90 -6.08 -4.76
CA ALA A 147 -25.05 -6.09 -3.84
C ALA A 147 -25.72 -4.71 -3.73
#